data_9951aaef7cba0306bb002b501436bf74
#
_entry.id   9951aaef7cba0306bb002b501436bf74
#
_cell.length_a   1.000
_cell.length_b   1.000
_cell.length_c   1.000
_cell.angle_alpha   90.00
_cell.angle_beta   90.00
_cell.angle_gamma   90.00
#
_symmetry.space_group_name_H-M   'P 1'
#
loop_
_entity.id
_entity.type
_entity.pdbx_description
1 polymer ?
#
loop_
_entity_poly.entity_id
_entity_poly.type
_entity_poly.pdbx_seq_one_letter_code
_entity_poly.pdbx_strand_id
1 'polypeptide(L)'
;MDKEASGFNTKQTVAIVGLGLIGGSYARGLRRIGVGHIIAIDPDEKALQQAKQEGMVDEIYTAGSKALKQADLVIFCTAADVMIRFLAENKAFFAPGAVLTDVAGIKGDTATAIAALLPEGVDFVPGHPMAGREGRGYAMASADIFNGANYILVPMASNDEDHIRGVKDMAMALGCSHVVRVTPEDHDRFIAYTSSLPHVLATGPGQQRIHEYADQVFCSR
;
A
#
# COMPACT_ATOMS: atom_id res chain seq x y z
N MET A 1 -8.30 26.62 8.31
CA MET A 1 -7.43 25.87 7.37
C MET A 1 -8.36 25.01 6.53
N ASP A 2 -8.70 25.51 5.37
CA ASP A 2 -9.53 24.77 4.40
C ASP A 2 -8.76 23.51 4.01
N LYS A 3 -9.38 22.34 4.25
CA LYS A 3 -8.88 21.09 3.65
C LYS A 3 -9.04 21.27 2.14
N GLU A 4 -7.92 21.47 1.43
CA GLU A 4 -7.93 21.27 -0.02
C GLU A 4 -8.63 19.95 -0.28
N ALA A 5 -9.71 20.00 -1.06
CA ALA A 5 -10.42 18.78 -1.45
C ALA A 5 -9.39 17.87 -2.14
N SER A 6 -9.20 16.65 -1.63
CA SER A 6 -8.26 15.72 -2.24
C SER A 6 -8.62 15.54 -3.72
N GLY A 7 -7.65 15.68 -4.59
CA GLY A 7 -7.84 15.51 -6.04
C GLY A 7 -8.08 14.05 -6.46
N PHE A 8 -8.24 13.12 -5.48
CA PHE A 8 -8.41 11.70 -5.78
C PHE A 8 -9.73 11.42 -6.52
N ASN A 9 -9.63 10.73 -7.64
CA ASN A 9 -10.78 10.36 -8.45
C ASN A 9 -11.53 9.18 -7.82
N THR A 10 -12.63 9.43 -7.14
CA THR A 10 -13.45 8.38 -6.49
C THR A 10 -14.35 7.59 -7.48
N LYS A 11 -14.40 7.98 -8.76
CA LYS A 11 -15.17 7.27 -9.79
C LYS A 11 -14.41 6.08 -10.39
N GLN A 12 -13.11 5.99 -10.14
CA GLN A 12 -12.28 4.87 -10.60
C GLN A 12 -12.64 3.57 -9.88
N THR A 13 -12.43 2.45 -10.55
CA THR A 13 -12.51 1.12 -9.96
C THR A 13 -11.18 0.79 -9.26
N VAL A 14 -11.24 0.41 -8.01
CA VAL A 14 -10.05 0.03 -7.21
C VAL A 14 -10.08 -1.45 -6.90
N ALA A 15 -9.01 -2.19 -7.25
CA ALA A 15 -8.81 -3.55 -6.83
C ALA A 15 -7.80 -3.62 -5.67
N ILE A 16 -8.12 -4.41 -4.64
CA ILE A 16 -7.24 -4.67 -3.48
C ILE A 16 -6.84 -6.13 -3.51
N VAL A 17 -5.54 -6.39 -3.62
CA VAL A 17 -4.96 -7.74 -3.58
C VAL A 17 -4.35 -7.96 -2.21
N GLY A 18 -4.94 -8.89 -1.45
CA GLY A 18 -4.67 -9.09 -0.03
C GLY A 18 -5.63 -8.31 0.86
N LEU A 19 -6.56 -9.01 1.51
CA LEU A 19 -7.61 -8.41 2.36
C LEU A 19 -7.35 -8.66 3.85
N GLY A 20 -6.09 -8.56 4.27
CA GLY A 20 -5.69 -8.59 5.67
C GLY A 20 -6.00 -7.28 6.40
N LEU A 21 -5.23 -6.99 7.46
CA LEU A 21 -5.36 -5.74 8.22
C LEU A 21 -5.22 -4.50 7.33
N ILE A 22 -4.16 -4.41 6.53
CA ILE A 22 -3.89 -3.23 5.71
C ILE A 22 -4.88 -3.15 4.54
N GLY A 23 -5.07 -4.23 3.78
CA GLY A 23 -6.00 -4.23 2.65
C GLY A 23 -7.45 -3.99 3.05
N GLY A 24 -7.89 -4.57 4.16
CA GLY A 24 -9.20 -4.27 4.74
C GLY A 24 -9.33 -2.82 5.19
N SER A 25 -8.25 -2.22 5.69
CA SER A 25 -8.22 -0.80 6.05
C SER A 25 -8.32 0.10 4.82
N TYR A 26 -7.66 -0.27 3.71
CA TYR A 26 -7.86 0.40 2.42
C TYR A 26 -9.32 0.28 1.97
N ALA A 27 -9.92 -0.92 2.00
CA ALA A 27 -11.32 -1.10 1.61
C ALA A 27 -12.26 -0.18 2.40
N ARG A 28 -12.10 -0.14 3.73
CA ARG A 28 -12.89 0.74 4.61
C ARG A 28 -12.63 2.23 4.35
N GLY A 29 -11.37 2.60 4.17
CA GLY A 29 -10.96 3.98 3.89
C GLY A 29 -11.48 4.47 2.54
N LEU A 30 -11.29 3.69 1.48
CA LEU A 30 -11.76 3.99 0.13
C LEU A 30 -13.30 4.11 0.08
N ARG A 31 -14.01 3.21 0.77
CA ARG A 31 -15.48 3.31 0.88
C ARG A 31 -15.90 4.58 1.62
N ARG A 32 -15.20 4.94 2.70
CA ARG A 32 -15.47 6.16 3.48
C ARG A 32 -15.31 7.45 2.66
N ILE A 33 -14.35 7.49 1.74
CA ILE A 33 -14.13 8.65 0.86
C ILE A 33 -14.99 8.61 -0.41
N GLY A 34 -15.84 7.60 -0.58
CA GLY A 34 -16.85 7.54 -1.64
C GLY A 34 -16.40 6.83 -2.93
N VAL A 35 -15.38 5.95 -2.89
CA VAL A 35 -15.04 5.12 -4.05
C VAL A 35 -16.22 4.21 -4.38
N GLY A 36 -16.70 4.32 -5.63
CA GLY A 36 -17.93 3.67 -6.09
C GLY A 36 -17.80 2.17 -6.28
N HIS A 37 -16.65 1.68 -6.78
CA HIS A 37 -16.46 0.26 -7.07
C HIS A 37 -15.13 -0.25 -6.53
N ILE A 38 -15.20 -1.26 -5.65
CA ILE A 38 -14.04 -1.87 -4.99
C ILE A 38 -14.08 -3.38 -5.19
N ILE A 39 -13.00 -3.92 -5.76
CA ILE A 39 -12.79 -5.35 -5.97
C ILE A 39 -11.80 -5.84 -4.91
N ALA A 40 -12.09 -6.95 -4.23
CA ALA A 40 -11.16 -7.58 -3.30
C ALA A 40 -10.73 -8.96 -3.79
N ILE A 41 -9.44 -9.24 -3.68
CA ILE A 41 -8.84 -10.52 -4.05
C ILE A 41 -8.02 -11.03 -2.86
N ASP A 42 -8.41 -12.16 -2.29
CA ASP A 42 -7.72 -12.79 -1.15
C ASP A 42 -8.07 -14.29 -1.08
N PRO A 43 -7.15 -15.19 -0.76
CA PRO A 43 -7.48 -16.61 -0.57
C PRO A 43 -8.38 -16.88 0.64
N ASP A 44 -8.50 -15.96 1.60
CA ASP A 44 -9.39 -16.10 2.75
C ASP A 44 -10.85 -15.74 2.38
N GLU A 45 -11.64 -16.75 2.01
CA GLU A 45 -13.05 -16.58 1.67
C GLU A 45 -13.86 -15.95 2.80
N LYS A 46 -13.51 -16.21 4.08
CA LYS A 46 -14.25 -15.65 5.22
C LYS A 46 -14.04 -14.12 5.29
N ALA A 47 -12.81 -13.67 5.13
CA ALA A 47 -12.49 -12.25 5.08
C ALA A 47 -13.21 -11.55 3.90
N LEU A 48 -13.22 -12.18 2.72
CA LEU A 48 -13.92 -11.68 1.55
C LEU A 48 -15.42 -11.55 1.77
N GLN A 49 -16.07 -12.61 2.29
CA GLN A 49 -17.51 -12.61 2.55
C GLN A 49 -17.89 -11.58 3.62
N GLN A 50 -17.08 -11.46 4.67
CA GLN A 50 -17.31 -10.45 5.70
C GLN A 50 -17.24 -9.04 5.12
N ALA A 51 -16.20 -8.72 4.34
CA ALA A 51 -16.03 -7.40 3.72
C ALA A 51 -17.20 -7.05 2.79
N LYS A 52 -17.69 -8.04 2.04
CA LYS A 52 -18.84 -7.90 1.15
C LYS A 52 -20.15 -7.67 1.92
N GLN A 53 -20.39 -8.42 2.98
CA GLN A 53 -21.58 -8.26 3.83
C GLN A 53 -21.60 -6.90 4.54
N GLU A 54 -20.44 -6.39 4.92
CA GLU A 54 -20.29 -5.05 5.50
C GLU A 54 -20.38 -3.91 4.46
N GLY A 55 -20.51 -4.23 3.16
CA GLY A 55 -20.57 -3.25 2.08
C GLY A 55 -19.24 -2.54 1.80
N MET A 56 -18.11 -3.08 2.28
CA MET A 56 -16.79 -2.49 2.07
C MET A 56 -16.22 -2.76 0.68
N VAL A 57 -16.67 -3.84 0.03
CA VAL A 57 -16.26 -4.24 -1.32
C VAL A 57 -17.48 -4.68 -2.14
N ASP A 58 -17.41 -4.52 -3.46
CA ASP A 58 -18.51 -4.83 -4.38
C ASP A 58 -18.33 -6.21 -5.02
N GLU A 59 -17.10 -6.57 -5.37
CA GLU A 59 -16.76 -7.86 -5.93
C GLU A 59 -15.66 -8.56 -5.13
N ILE A 60 -15.73 -9.88 -5.07
CA ILE A 60 -14.77 -10.70 -4.31
C ILE A 60 -14.28 -11.87 -5.16
N TYR A 61 -13.00 -12.19 -5.08
CA TYR A 61 -12.35 -13.28 -5.80
C TYR A 61 -11.29 -13.94 -4.91
N THR A 62 -11.18 -15.26 -4.96
CA THR A 62 -10.17 -16.01 -4.21
C THR A 62 -8.82 -16.07 -4.91
N ALA A 63 -8.79 -15.69 -6.19
CA ALA A 63 -7.58 -15.63 -7.01
C ALA A 63 -7.71 -14.51 -8.05
N GLY A 64 -6.61 -14.18 -8.72
CA GLY A 64 -6.61 -13.23 -9.82
C GLY A 64 -7.58 -13.64 -10.92
N SER A 65 -8.25 -12.67 -11.52
CA SER A 65 -9.28 -12.92 -12.49
C SER A 65 -9.40 -11.80 -13.54
N LYS A 66 -10.25 -12.04 -14.54
CA LYS A 66 -10.58 -11.04 -15.56
C LYS A 66 -11.20 -9.76 -14.99
N ALA A 67 -11.65 -9.76 -13.74
CA ALA A 67 -12.15 -8.57 -13.05
C ALA A 67 -11.08 -7.47 -12.93
N LEU A 68 -9.79 -7.84 -12.89
CA LEU A 68 -8.68 -6.88 -12.92
C LEU A 68 -8.67 -5.97 -14.18
N LYS A 69 -9.34 -6.38 -15.27
CA LYS A 69 -9.49 -5.53 -16.46
C LYS A 69 -10.37 -4.28 -16.24
N GLN A 70 -11.14 -4.27 -15.15
CA GLN A 70 -11.98 -3.14 -14.79
C GLN A 70 -11.28 -2.19 -13.82
N ALA A 71 -10.12 -2.60 -13.25
CA ALA A 71 -9.45 -1.83 -12.24
C ALA A 71 -8.55 -0.75 -12.86
N ASP A 72 -8.81 0.49 -12.48
CA ASP A 72 -7.97 1.64 -12.81
C ASP A 72 -6.78 1.74 -11.86
N LEU A 73 -7.00 1.34 -10.60
CA LEU A 73 -5.98 1.29 -9.55
C LEU A 73 -5.96 -0.08 -8.88
N VAL A 74 -4.78 -0.68 -8.73
CA VAL A 74 -4.59 -1.95 -8.03
C VAL A 74 -3.64 -1.75 -6.85
N ILE A 75 -4.10 -2.07 -5.63
CA ILE A 75 -3.33 -1.93 -4.40
C ILE A 75 -2.93 -3.31 -3.89
N PHE A 76 -1.63 -3.60 -3.92
CA PHE A 76 -1.09 -4.84 -3.38
C PHE A 76 -0.82 -4.71 -1.88
N CYS A 77 -1.60 -5.41 -1.08
CA CYS A 77 -1.49 -5.47 0.38
C CYS A 77 -0.98 -6.85 0.85
N THR A 78 -0.03 -7.41 0.10
CA THR A 78 0.59 -8.71 0.33
C THR A 78 2.10 -8.58 0.55
N ALA A 79 2.75 -9.68 0.94
CA ALA A 79 4.20 -9.76 0.92
C ALA A 79 4.75 -9.63 -0.51
N ALA A 80 5.98 -9.15 -0.65
CA ALA A 80 6.59 -8.83 -1.94
C ALA A 80 6.69 -10.04 -2.88
N ASP A 81 7.05 -11.20 -2.37
CA ASP A 81 7.13 -12.46 -3.14
C ASP A 81 5.76 -12.91 -3.66
N VAL A 82 4.71 -12.72 -2.86
CA VAL A 82 3.32 -13.00 -3.27
C VAL A 82 2.87 -12.04 -4.36
N MET A 83 3.21 -10.75 -4.23
CA MET A 83 2.89 -9.74 -5.24
C MET A 83 3.58 -10.03 -6.57
N ILE A 84 4.88 -10.35 -6.56
CA ILE A 84 5.65 -10.70 -7.78
C ILE A 84 5.02 -11.92 -8.48
N ARG A 85 4.71 -12.97 -7.73
CA ARG A 85 4.06 -14.17 -8.27
C ARG A 85 2.68 -13.85 -8.83
N PHE A 86 1.86 -13.12 -8.08
CA PHE A 86 0.52 -12.72 -8.52
C PHE A 86 0.57 -11.92 -9.83
N LEU A 87 1.51 -10.98 -9.93
CA LEU A 87 1.70 -10.16 -11.13
C LEU A 87 2.10 -11.03 -12.32
N ALA A 88 3.06 -11.95 -12.15
CA ALA A 88 3.51 -12.85 -13.20
C ALA A 88 2.38 -13.73 -13.75
N GLU A 89 1.53 -14.26 -12.86
CA GLU A 89 0.41 -15.14 -13.20
C GLU A 89 -0.76 -14.41 -13.83
N ASN A 90 -0.96 -13.12 -13.52
CA ASN A 90 -2.16 -12.36 -13.88
C ASN A 90 -1.90 -11.17 -14.80
N LYS A 91 -0.67 -10.99 -15.32
CA LYS A 91 -0.31 -9.83 -16.14
C LYS A 91 -1.23 -9.56 -17.33
N ALA A 92 -1.83 -10.59 -17.92
CA ALA A 92 -2.76 -10.48 -19.04
C ALA A 92 -4.15 -9.90 -18.65
N PHE A 93 -4.40 -9.74 -17.35
CA PHE A 93 -5.67 -9.23 -16.84
C PHE A 93 -5.60 -7.77 -16.41
N PHE A 94 -4.45 -7.13 -16.37
CA PHE A 94 -4.37 -5.69 -16.13
C PHE A 94 -4.74 -4.91 -17.39
N ALA A 95 -5.54 -3.87 -17.22
CA ALA A 95 -5.91 -2.99 -18.32
C ALA A 95 -4.74 -2.06 -18.68
N PRO A 96 -4.52 -1.72 -19.96
CA PRO A 96 -3.66 -0.61 -20.31
C PRO A 96 -4.15 0.69 -19.63
N GLY A 97 -3.23 1.44 -19.04
CA GLY A 97 -3.55 2.63 -18.25
C GLY A 97 -3.79 2.34 -16.76
N ALA A 98 -3.84 1.08 -16.33
CA ALA A 98 -3.97 0.74 -14.92
C ALA A 98 -2.71 1.17 -14.13
N VAL A 99 -2.92 1.71 -12.95
CA VAL A 99 -1.86 2.06 -12.00
C VAL A 99 -1.82 1.00 -10.90
N LEU A 100 -0.66 0.44 -10.66
CA LEU A 100 -0.39 -0.50 -9.58
C LEU A 100 0.37 0.24 -8.47
N THR A 101 0.05 -0.07 -7.22
CA THR A 101 0.80 0.39 -6.04
C THR A 101 0.87 -0.72 -5.00
N ASP A 102 1.75 -0.60 -4.02
CA ASP A 102 1.92 -1.58 -2.97
C ASP A 102 2.07 -0.93 -1.59
N VAL A 103 2.17 -1.77 -0.56
CA VAL A 103 2.35 -1.35 0.83
C VAL A 103 3.58 -1.97 1.48
N ALA A 104 4.44 -2.62 0.70
CA ALA A 104 5.58 -3.37 1.22
C ALA A 104 6.59 -2.45 1.92
N GLY A 105 7.15 -2.92 3.03
CA GLY A 105 8.15 -2.20 3.82
C GLY A 105 9.58 -2.25 3.27
N ILE A 106 9.84 -2.97 2.16
CA ILE A 106 11.14 -3.06 1.47
C ILE A 106 10.88 -2.79 -0.01
N LYS A 107 11.68 -1.93 -0.63
CA LYS A 107 11.48 -1.48 -2.01
C LYS A 107 12.59 -1.93 -2.98
N GLY A 108 13.84 -1.84 -2.61
CA GLY A 108 15.03 -2.20 -3.37
C GLY A 108 14.81 -3.10 -4.58
N ASP A 109 15.21 -4.35 -4.47
CA ASP A 109 15.09 -5.33 -5.57
C ASP A 109 13.64 -5.63 -5.99
N THR A 110 12.67 -5.42 -5.08
CA THR A 110 11.25 -5.68 -5.34
C THR A 110 10.71 -4.76 -6.44
N ALA A 111 11.00 -3.46 -6.38
CA ALA A 111 10.52 -2.51 -7.39
C ALA A 111 11.09 -2.84 -8.78
N THR A 112 12.37 -3.21 -8.85
CA THR A 112 13.02 -3.63 -10.11
C THR A 112 12.39 -4.91 -10.66
N ALA A 113 12.17 -5.93 -9.81
CA ALA A 113 11.55 -7.18 -10.21
C ALA A 113 10.12 -6.98 -10.75
N ILE A 114 9.35 -6.10 -10.12
CA ILE A 114 7.99 -5.77 -10.57
C ILE A 114 8.04 -5.04 -11.91
N ALA A 115 8.91 -4.03 -12.06
CA ALA A 115 9.04 -3.28 -13.30
C ALA A 115 9.32 -4.17 -14.52
N ALA A 116 10.10 -5.23 -14.32
CA ALA A 116 10.39 -6.21 -15.38
C ALA A 116 9.20 -7.10 -15.78
N LEU A 117 8.16 -7.17 -14.96
CA LEU A 117 6.97 -7.99 -15.17
C LEU A 117 5.77 -7.20 -15.68
N LEU A 118 5.81 -5.86 -15.62
CA LEU A 118 4.68 -5.01 -15.99
C LEU A 118 4.27 -5.24 -17.46
N PRO A 119 2.95 -5.38 -17.71
CA PRO A 119 2.45 -5.33 -19.09
C PRO A 119 2.63 -3.94 -19.69
N GLU A 120 2.61 -3.88 -21.01
CA GLU A 120 2.62 -2.60 -21.73
C GLU A 120 1.45 -1.69 -21.32
N GLY A 121 1.74 -0.42 -21.07
CA GLY A 121 0.75 0.58 -20.68
C GLY A 121 0.30 0.49 -19.23
N VAL A 122 0.89 -0.37 -18.40
CA VAL A 122 0.64 -0.45 -16.95
C VAL A 122 1.80 0.19 -16.19
N ASP A 123 1.50 1.04 -15.23
CA ASP A 123 2.51 1.69 -14.39
C ASP A 123 2.50 1.12 -12.96
N PHE A 124 3.65 1.12 -12.30
CA PHE A 124 3.78 0.70 -10.90
C PHE A 124 4.45 1.81 -10.11
N VAL A 125 3.68 2.44 -9.24
CA VAL A 125 4.12 3.50 -8.32
C VAL A 125 4.28 2.91 -6.93
N PRO A 126 5.49 2.55 -6.48
CA PRO A 126 5.70 1.95 -5.17
C PRO A 126 5.31 2.89 -4.05
N GLY A 127 4.56 2.37 -3.06
CA GLY A 127 4.07 3.11 -1.91
C GLY A 127 4.31 2.36 -0.60
N HIS A 128 4.42 3.10 0.50
CA HIS A 128 4.55 2.52 1.83
C HIS A 128 3.82 3.40 2.85
N PRO A 129 2.59 3.04 3.24
CA PRO A 129 1.92 3.71 4.35
C PRO A 129 2.65 3.38 5.65
N MET A 130 3.13 4.41 6.36
CA MET A 130 3.68 4.26 7.71
C MET A 130 2.51 4.14 8.70
N ALA A 131 1.64 3.18 8.43
CA ALA A 131 0.38 2.95 9.11
C ALA A 131 0.26 1.47 9.48
N GLY A 132 -0.22 1.21 10.68
CA GLY A 132 -0.41 -0.14 11.18
C GLY A 132 -0.93 -0.13 12.60
N ARG A 133 -1.30 -1.30 13.09
CA ARG A 133 -1.69 -1.54 14.47
C ARG A 133 -1.40 -3.00 14.81
N GLU A 134 -1.37 -3.31 16.09
CA GLU A 134 -1.26 -4.69 16.52
C GLU A 134 -2.48 -5.51 16.06
N GLY A 135 -2.21 -6.73 15.63
CA GLY A 135 -3.23 -7.67 15.14
C GLY A 135 -3.01 -8.10 13.70
N ARG A 136 -3.85 -9.01 13.24
CA ARG A 136 -3.81 -9.60 11.90
C ARG A 136 -5.23 -9.82 11.36
N GLY A 137 -5.32 -9.94 10.03
CA GLY A 137 -6.56 -10.28 9.34
C GLY A 137 -7.54 -9.12 9.21
N TYR A 138 -8.60 -9.37 8.45
CA TYR A 138 -9.61 -8.38 8.09
C TYR A 138 -10.38 -7.83 9.31
N ALA A 139 -10.65 -8.66 10.30
CA ALA A 139 -11.39 -8.25 11.51
C ALA A 139 -10.69 -7.11 12.28
N MET A 140 -9.38 -6.95 12.12
CA MET A 140 -8.61 -5.88 12.76
C MET A 140 -8.48 -4.62 11.88
N ALA A 141 -9.05 -4.64 10.67
CA ALA A 141 -8.97 -3.52 9.74
C ALA A 141 -9.76 -2.30 10.24
N SER A 142 -9.20 -1.11 10.03
CA SER A 142 -9.85 0.16 10.34
C SER A 142 -9.37 1.24 9.36
N ALA A 143 -10.30 2.04 8.85
CA ALA A 143 -9.95 3.20 8.03
C ALA A 143 -9.08 4.22 8.79
N ASP A 144 -9.13 4.20 10.10
CA ASP A 144 -8.46 5.21 10.95
C ASP A 144 -6.96 4.99 11.10
N ILE A 145 -6.42 3.85 10.65
CA ILE A 145 -4.97 3.64 10.68
C ILE A 145 -4.19 4.63 9.82
N PHE A 146 -4.85 5.22 8.81
CA PHE A 146 -4.23 6.22 7.94
C PHE A 146 -4.29 7.64 8.51
N ASN A 147 -5.16 7.90 9.50
CA ASN A 147 -5.33 9.24 10.05
C ASN A 147 -4.05 9.73 10.72
N GLY A 148 -3.47 10.80 10.17
CA GLY A 148 -2.23 11.37 10.66
C GLY A 148 -0.96 10.58 10.30
N ALA A 149 -1.08 9.44 9.63
CA ALA A 149 0.08 8.66 9.21
C ALA A 149 0.90 9.36 8.12
N ASN A 150 2.18 9.04 8.05
CA ASN A 150 3.00 9.41 6.91
C ASN A 150 2.85 8.36 5.79
N TYR A 151 2.96 8.79 4.55
CA TYR A 151 2.98 7.91 3.39
C TYR A 151 4.26 8.14 2.60
N ILE A 152 5.02 7.10 2.31
CA ILE A 152 6.24 7.19 1.52
C ILE A 152 5.94 6.71 0.11
N LEU A 153 6.22 7.56 -0.88
CA LEU A 153 6.26 7.21 -2.30
C LEU A 153 7.71 6.99 -2.72
N VAL A 154 7.92 5.94 -3.47
CA VAL A 154 9.26 5.57 -3.97
C VAL A 154 9.22 5.50 -5.50
N PRO A 155 8.96 6.63 -6.18
CA PRO A 155 8.79 6.62 -7.62
C PRO A 155 10.07 6.24 -8.33
N MET A 156 9.91 5.49 -9.43
CA MET A 156 10.98 5.17 -10.37
C MET A 156 11.02 6.22 -11.49
N ALA A 157 12.15 6.34 -12.17
CA ALA A 157 12.33 7.29 -13.27
C ALA A 157 11.37 7.07 -14.45
N SER A 158 10.80 5.87 -14.56
CA SER A 158 9.83 5.51 -15.61
C SER A 158 8.38 5.86 -15.26
N ASN A 159 8.07 6.23 -14.01
CA ASN A 159 6.70 6.50 -13.62
C ASN A 159 6.16 7.80 -14.23
N ASP A 160 4.90 7.78 -14.59
CA ASP A 160 4.17 8.98 -14.99
C ASP A 160 3.86 9.85 -13.77
N GLU A 161 4.08 11.15 -13.87
CA GLU A 161 3.83 12.11 -12.78
C GLU A 161 2.36 12.21 -12.39
N ASP A 162 1.43 11.98 -13.32
CA ASP A 162 0.00 11.95 -13.03
C ASP A 162 -0.37 10.71 -12.20
N HIS A 163 0.27 9.57 -12.46
CA HIS A 163 0.10 8.36 -11.68
C HIS A 163 0.66 8.52 -10.27
N ILE A 164 1.86 9.11 -10.13
CA ILE A 164 2.44 9.43 -8.82
C ILE A 164 1.51 10.37 -8.04
N ARG A 165 0.97 11.38 -8.70
CA ARG A 165 0.02 12.32 -8.09
C ARG A 165 -1.27 11.60 -7.66
N GLY A 166 -1.80 10.70 -8.49
CA GLY A 166 -2.99 9.90 -8.16
C GLY A 166 -2.82 9.07 -6.88
N VAL A 167 -1.68 8.39 -6.72
CA VAL A 167 -1.37 7.63 -5.49
C VAL A 167 -1.19 8.56 -4.29
N LYS A 168 -0.54 9.72 -4.47
CA LYS A 168 -0.44 10.76 -3.43
C LYS A 168 -1.82 11.24 -2.98
N ASP A 169 -2.68 11.57 -3.93
CA ASP A 169 -4.01 12.11 -3.66
C ASP A 169 -4.88 11.06 -2.94
N MET A 170 -4.75 9.78 -3.30
CA MET A 170 -5.36 8.67 -2.56
C MET A 170 -4.89 8.65 -1.09
N ALA A 171 -3.60 8.70 -0.84
CA ALA A 171 -3.05 8.69 0.52
C ALA A 171 -3.56 9.86 1.35
N MET A 172 -3.59 11.06 0.78
CA MET A 172 -4.12 12.26 1.44
C MET A 172 -5.62 12.14 1.70
N ALA A 173 -6.40 11.61 0.75
CA ALA A 173 -7.84 11.38 0.91
C ALA A 173 -8.15 10.37 2.03
N LEU A 174 -7.31 9.36 2.19
CA LEU A 174 -7.43 8.36 3.27
C LEU A 174 -7.11 8.94 4.66
N GLY A 175 -6.48 10.12 4.75
CA GLY A 175 -6.19 10.81 5.99
C GLY A 175 -4.72 10.87 6.39
N CYS A 176 -3.81 10.46 5.51
CA CYS A 176 -2.38 10.66 5.74
C CYS A 176 -2.06 12.15 5.85
N SER A 177 -1.20 12.53 6.81
CA SER A 177 -0.84 13.93 7.03
C SER A 177 0.31 14.41 6.15
N HIS A 178 1.20 13.51 5.77
CA HIS A 178 2.35 13.83 4.93
C HIS A 178 2.60 12.73 3.91
N VAL A 179 2.86 13.13 2.67
CA VAL A 179 3.33 12.23 1.61
C VAL A 179 4.69 12.72 1.15
N VAL A 180 5.70 11.88 1.34
CA VAL A 180 7.09 12.20 0.97
C VAL A 180 7.54 11.30 -0.19
N ARG A 181 8.39 11.84 -1.08
CA ARG A 181 9.04 11.07 -2.14
C ARG A 181 10.49 10.80 -1.75
N VAL A 182 10.92 9.57 -1.88
CA VAL A 182 12.30 9.16 -1.63
C VAL A 182 12.77 8.18 -2.72
N THR A 183 14.08 8.01 -2.85
CA THR A 183 14.63 6.95 -3.71
C THR A 183 14.47 5.56 -3.06
N PRO A 184 14.53 4.45 -3.82
CA PRO A 184 14.49 3.09 -3.24
C PRO A 184 15.59 2.87 -2.19
N GLU A 185 16.81 3.36 -2.46
CA GLU A 185 17.96 3.23 -1.57
C GLU A 185 17.75 3.99 -0.26
N ASP A 186 17.25 5.24 -0.34
CA ASP A 186 16.99 6.05 0.85
C ASP A 186 15.83 5.46 1.65
N HIS A 187 14.76 4.98 0.98
CA HIS A 187 13.65 4.30 1.62
C HIS A 187 14.15 3.14 2.49
N ASP A 188 14.86 2.19 1.88
CA ASP A 188 15.29 0.97 2.58
C ASP A 188 16.29 1.30 3.71
N ARG A 189 17.13 2.31 3.50
CA ARG A 189 18.01 2.82 4.54
C ARG A 189 17.22 3.41 5.72
N PHE A 190 16.22 4.24 5.47
CA PHE A 190 15.38 4.81 6.53
C PHE A 190 14.60 3.72 7.29
N ILE A 191 14.01 2.76 6.58
CA ILE A 191 13.26 1.66 7.21
C ILE A 191 14.19 0.77 8.03
N ALA A 192 15.41 0.51 7.57
CA ALA A 192 16.40 -0.23 8.34
C ALA A 192 16.68 0.44 9.71
N TYR A 193 16.81 1.76 9.75
CA TYR A 193 17.09 2.50 10.99
C TYR A 193 15.86 2.70 11.86
N THR A 194 14.69 2.98 11.29
CA THR A 194 13.50 3.39 12.04
C THR A 194 12.62 2.21 12.48
N SER A 195 12.66 1.11 11.76
CA SER A 195 11.78 -0.04 12.00
C SER A 195 12.54 -1.34 12.27
N SER A 196 13.50 -1.68 11.40
CA SER A 196 14.18 -2.99 11.49
C SER A 196 15.20 -3.03 12.64
N LEU A 197 16.05 -2.03 12.77
CA LEU A 197 17.07 -1.99 13.81
C LEU A 197 16.48 -1.93 15.23
N PRO A 198 15.48 -1.06 15.54
CA PRO A 198 14.81 -1.08 16.83
C PRO A 198 14.17 -2.44 17.15
N HIS A 199 13.57 -3.10 16.14
CA HIS A 199 12.97 -4.43 16.33
C HIS A 199 14.03 -5.48 16.65
N VAL A 200 15.14 -5.52 15.92
CA VAL A 200 16.27 -6.45 16.19
C VAL A 200 16.89 -6.18 17.56
N LEU A 201 17.05 -4.92 17.95
CA LEU A 201 17.59 -4.54 19.26
C LEU A 201 16.64 -4.88 20.41
N ALA A 202 15.33 -4.76 20.20
CA ALA A 202 14.31 -5.11 21.19
C ALA A 202 14.19 -6.63 21.42
N THR A 203 14.50 -7.44 20.39
CA THR A 203 14.41 -8.90 20.44
C THR A 203 15.76 -9.59 20.67
N GLY A 204 16.88 -8.85 20.59
CA GLY A 204 18.25 -9.36 20.72
C GLY A 204 18.85 -9.13 22.13
N PRO A 205 20.00 -9.74 22.45
CA PRO A 205 20.67 -9.64 23.78
C PRO A 205 21.29 -8.26 24.06
N GLY A 206 20.91 -7.20 23.33
CA GLY A 206 21.55 -5.88 23.38
C GLY A 206 20.68 -4.73 23.89
N GLN A 207 19.68 -4.96 24.76
CA GLN A 207 18.75 -3.93 25.26
C GLN A 207 19.39 -2.65 25.84
N GLN A 208 20.66 -2.68 26.23
CA GLN A 208 21.34 -1.54 26.90
C GLN A 208 21.84 -0.44 25.94
N ARG A 209 21.89 -0.68 24.62
CA ARG A 209 22.45 0.29 23.65
C ARG A 209 21.44 1.15 22.90
N ILE A 210 20.14 0.91 23.10
CA ILE A 210 19.07 1.59 22.33
C ILE A 210 18.99 3.07 22.70
N HIS A 211 19.14 3.44 23.97
CA HIS A 211 19.02 4.82 24.42
C HIS A 211 20.13 5.73 23.88
N GLU A 212 21.36 5.24 23.79
CA GLU A 212 22.49 6.04 23.31
C GLU A 212 22.40 6.35 21.80
N TYR A 213 21.83 5.47 20.99
CA TYR A 213 21.65 5.69 19.55
C TYR A 213 20.42 6.53 19.20
N ALA A 214 19.34 6.38 19.95
CA ALA A 214 18.13 7.17 19.73
C ALA A 214 18.40 8.65 19.98
N ASP A 215 19.13 9.02 21.02
CA ASP A 215 19.48 10.39 21.35
C ASP A 215 20.39 11.04 20.29
N GLN A 216 21.27 10.28 19.64
CA GLN A 216 22.15 10.78 18.59
C GLN A 216 21.43 11.01 17.24
N VAL A 217 20.36 10.26 16.95
CA VAL A 217 19.62 10.33 15.68
C VAL A 217 18.44 11.31 15.74
N PHE A 218 17.84 11.49 16.93
CA PHE A 218 16.65 12.34 17.09
C PHE A 218 16.91 13.69 17.76
N CYS A 219 18.07 13.92 18.37
CA CYS A 219 18.41 15.18 19.05
C CYS A 219 19.40 16.07 18.32
N SER A 220 19.92 15.72 17.14
CA SER A 220 20.71 16.64 16.31
C SER A 220 19.76 17.43 15.40
N ARG A 221 19.27 18.54 15.92
CA ARG A 221 18.78 19.69 15.13
C ARG A 221 19.94 20.57 14.72
#